data_d89d3e0dd6fac8981acddab7dcf95523
#
_entry.id   d89d3e0dd6fac8981acddab7dcf95523
#
_cell.length_a   1.000
_cell.length_b   1.000
_cell.length_c   1.000
_cell.angle_alpha   90.00
_cell.angle_beta   90.00
_cell.angle_gamma   90.00
#
_symmetry.space_group_name_H-M   'P 1'
#
loop_
_entity.id
_entity.type
_entity.pdbx_description
1 polymer ?
#
loop_
_entity_poly.entity_id
_entity_poly.type
_entity_poly.pdbx_seq_one_letter_code
_entity_poly.pdbx_strand_id
1 'polypeptide(L)'
;METKLQNKTSACLWMQAEVVNKKICLRDFSCAACRFERALRKACHENENLKKMGVARKGKRGSLIFWKDKLRKQPLAKRPCIHHMKGHIDFKTCPKSYHCIDCEFDHYFHDQYKVYAMVKPVAFNDISGISLPVGYYLHSGHTWVKIEDHNNVRIGIDDFASRVLGKFTAIKTPLMGKQVFQGKKAIQLSRNQHMASFLSPVNGVVTEVNSKVNKSPGLINNDPYIDGWIFSLYCPNLKQDLKKLMFMDSNKSFMNKEVNRLYAFLEEKTQLAAADGGSLGKDLFGNLPENSWDSLLNLFIH
;
A
#
# COMPACT_ATOMS: atom_id res chain seq x y z
N MET A 1 -23.63 -13.98 10.40
CA MET A 1 -23.42 -13.10 11.56
C MET A 1 -22.64 -11.88 11.07
N GLU A 2 -23.36 -10.85 10.69
CA GLU A 2 -22.76 -9.58 10.20
C GLU A 2 -22.28 -8.79 11.41
N THR A 3 -20.98 -8.75 11.64
CA THR A 3 -20.39 -7.80 12.59
C THR A 3 -20.34 -6.43 11.95
N LYS A 4 -21.38 -5.63 12.24
CA LYS A 4 -21.36 -4.17 12.01
C LYS A 4 -20.08 -3.59 12.65
N LEU A 5 -19.11 -3.16 11.82
CA LEU A 5 -18.06 -2.25 12.26
C LEU A 5 -18.76 -0.94 12.70
N GLN A 6 -19.05 -0.85 13.99
CA GLN A 6 -19.44 0.41 14.59
C GLN A 6 -18.25 1.37 14.44
N ASN A 7 -18.45 2.45 13.67
CA ASN A 7 -17.60 3.64 13.69
C ASN A 7 -17.61 4.18 15.13
N LYS A 8 -16.74 3.66 16.01
CA LYS A 8 -16.48 4.25 17.31
C LYS A 8 -15.81 5.59 17.04
N THR A 9 -16.58 6.66 17.14
CA THR A 9 -16.06 8.03 17.21
C THR A 9 -15.20 8.14 18.48
N SER A 10 -13.90 7.96 18.31
CA SER A 10 -12.97 7.93 19.42
C SER A 10 -12.58 9.34 19.85
N ALA A 11 -12.55 9.59 21.15
CA ALA A 11 -12.08 10.86 21.71
C ALA A 11 -10.63 11.13 21.30
N CYS A 12 -10.31 12.36 20.88
CA CYS A 12 -8.94 12.76 20.53
C CYS A 12 -7.99 12.59 21.74
N LEU A 13 -6.72 12.26 21.52
CA LEU A 13 -5.71 12.10 22.58
C LEU A 13 -5.61 13.32 23.49
N TRP A 14 -5.77 14.53 22.95
CA TRP A 14 -5.79 15.77 23.70
C TRP A 14 -7.02 15.88 24.63
N MET A 15 -8.15 15.35 24.21
CA MET A 15 -9.37 15.27 25.00
C MET A 15 -9.24 14.20 26.09
N GLN A 16 -8.72 13.03 25.75
CA GLN A 16 -8.50 11.95 26.72
C GLN A 16 -7.50 12.34 27.81
N ALA A 17 -6.54 13.21 27.49
CA ALA A 17 -5.62 13.80 28.45
C ALA A 17 -6.20 15.05 29.16
N GLU A 18 -7.47 15.36 28.92
CA GLU A 18 -8.17 16.53 29.54
C GLU A 18 -7.51 17.89 29.28
N VAL A 19 -6.78 18.02 28.16
CA VAL A 19 -6.20 19.30 27.72
C VAL A 19 -7.23 20.12 26.94
N VAL A 20 -8.16 19.47 26.27
CA VAL A 20 -9.29 20.09 25.55
C VAL A 20 -10.60 19.40 25.93
N ASN A 21 -11.68 20.16 26.01
CA ASN A 21 -12.95 19.65 26.56
C ASN A 21 -13.76 18.78 25.58
N LYS A 22 -13.78 19.13 24.28
CA LYS A 22 -14.55 18.37 23.28
C LYS A 22 -13.76 18.30 21.97
N LYS A 23 -13.28 17.11 21.61
CA LYS A 23 -12.68 16.84 20.33
C LYS A 23 -12.74 15.35 19.99
N ILE A 24 -13.44 15.04 18.91
CA ILE A 24 -13.50 13.68 18.34
C ILE A 24 -12.41 13.54 17.29
N CYS A 25 -11.75 12.39 17.24
CA CYS A 25 -10.78 12.05 16.22
C CYS A 25 -11.51 11.53 14.97
N LEU A 26 -11.37 12.25 13.85
CA LEU A 26 -11.94 11.88 12.55
C LEU A 26 -10.88 11.28 11.60
N ARG A 27 -9.66 10.99 12.10
CA ARG A 27 -8.51 10.60 11.29
C ARG A 27 -7.82 9.34 11.80
N ASP A 28 -8.55 8.51 12.51
CA ASP A 28 -8.01 7.25 13.08
C ASP A 28 -6.63 7.46 13.75
N PHE A 29 -6.54 8.52 14.57
CA PHE A 29 -5.33 8.92 15.29
C PHE A 29 -4.07 9.17 14.42
N SER A 30 -4.22 9.50 13.13
CA SER A 30 -3.13 9.95 12.28
C SER A 30 -2.68 11.37 12.66
N CYS A 31 -2.09 11.49 13.85
CA CYS A 31 -1.75 12.76 14.48
C CYS A 31 -0.68 13.55 13.71
N ALA A 32 0.26 12.88 13.04
CA ALA A 32 1.32 13.52 12.25
C ALA A 32 0.75 14.40 11.12
N ALA A 33 -0.35 13.99 10.48
CA ALA A 33 -1.04 14.73 9.43
C ALA A 33 -2.15 15.66 9.95
N CYS A 34 -2.41 15.70 11.26
CA CYS A 34 -3.52 16.42 11.84
C CYS A 34 -3.18 17.91 12.05
N ARG A 35 -3.96 18.81 11.41
CA ARG A 35 -3.80 20.27 11.59
C ARG A 35 -4.03 20.69 13.04
N PHE A 36 -4.97 20.06 13.73
CA PHE A 36 -5.28 20.36 15.14
C PHE A 36 -4.11 19.99 16.06
N GLU A 37 -3.54 18.79 15.90
CA GLU A 37 -2.34 18.36 16.63
C GLU A 37 -1.18 19.33 16.42
N ARG A 38 -0.89 19.70 15.18
CA ARG A 38 0.19 20.64 14.83
C ARG A 38 0.01 21.99 15.50
N ALA A 39 -1.20 22.54 15.44
CA ALA A 39 -1.49 23.86 16.04
C ALA A 39 -1.30 23.86 17.57
N LEU A 40 -1.82 22.83 18.25
CA LEU A 40 -1.68 22.73 19.69
C LEU A 40 -0.24 22.43 20.12
N ARG A 41 0.46 21.54 19.41
CA ARG A 41 1.87 21.25 19.69
C ARG A 41 2.73 22.50 19.56
N LYS A 42 2.52 23.30 18.49
CA LYS A 42 3.20 24.57 18.29
C LYS A 42 2.93 25.53 19.46
N ALA A 43 1.67 25.69 19.87
CA ALA A 43 1.30 26.55 20.99
C ALA A 43 1.92 26.10 22.32
N CYS A 44 1.99 24.80 22.58
CA CYS A 44 2.65 24.26 23.78
C CYS A 44 4.15 24.55 23.77
N HIS A 45 4.81 24.36 22.62
CA HIS A 45 6.24 24.62 22.48
C HIS A 45 6.57 26.11 22.66
N GLU A 46 5.76 27.01 22.08
CA GLU A 46 5.89 28.45 22.29
C GLU A 46 5.73 28.83 23.76
N ASN A 47 4.75 28.22 24.48
CA ASN A 47 4.53 28.46 25.90
C ASN A 47 5.71 28.00 26.75
N GLU A 48 6.29 26.85 26.41
CA GLU A 48 7.47 26.32 27.11
C GLU A 48 8.68 27.23 26.94
N ASN A 49 8.91 27.71 25.72
CA ASN A 49 10.01 28.64 25.44
C ASN A 49 9.84 29.96 26.17
N LEU A 50 8.64 30.55 26.16
CA LEU A 50 8.34 31.79 26.90
C LEU A 50 8.53 31.60 28.41
N LYS A 51 8.13 30.44 28.95
CA LYS A 51 8.35 30.11 30.35
C LYS A 51 9.84 30.03 30.72
N LYS A 52 10.67 29.46 29.85
CA LYS A 52 12.13 29.44 30.01
C LYS A 52 12.74 30.83 30.02
N MET A 53 12.10 31.78 29.30
CA MET A 53 12.51 33.21 29.25
C MET A 53 11.90 34.05 30.37
N GLY A 54 11.22 33.43 31.36
CA GLY A 54 10.56 34.15 32.47
C GLY A 54 9.27 34.90 32.10
N VAL A 55 8.76 34.72 30.88
CA VAL A 55 7.56 35.40 30.37
C VAL A 55 6.35 34.49 30.46
N ALA A 56 5.34 34.86 31.25
CA ALA A 56 4.09 34.14 31.33
C ALA A 56 3.06 34.66 30.34
N ARG A 57 2.59 33.83 29.41
CA ARG A 57 1.45 34.15 28.54
C ARG A 57 0.15 34.19 29.34
N LYS A 58 -0.59 35.29 29.25
CA LYS A 58 -1.92 35.41 29.86
C LYS A 58 -3.00 34.70 29.02
N GLY A 59 -4.03 34.15 29.69
CA GLY A 59 -5.21 33.56 29.07
C GLY A 59 -5.14 32.06 28.77
N LYS A 60 -6.24 31.51 28.21
CA LYS A 60 -6.42 30.04 27.98
C LYS A 60 -5.34 29.41 27.14
N ARG A 61 -4.71 30.14 26.20
CA ARG A 61 -3.60 29.62 25.39
C ARG A 61 -2.30 29.48 26.18
N GLY A 62 -2.07 30.31 27.21
CA GLY A 62 -0.87 30.25 28.05
C GLY A 62 -0.85 29.03 28.98
N SER A 63 -2.00 28.46 29.29
CA SER A 63 -2.12 27.28 30.14
C SER A 63 -2.04 25.92 29.35
N LEU A 64 -1.91 25.96 28.04
CA LEU A 64 -1.80 24.74 27.24
C LEU A 64 -0.49 24.01 27.52
N ILE A 65 -0.63 22.75 27.93
CA ILE A 65 0.46 21.80 28.15
C ILE A 65 0.32 20.67 27.13
N PHE A 66 1.43 20.16 26.63
CA PHE A 66 1.39 19.03 25.72
C PHE A 66 0.76 17.81 26.42
N TRP A 67 -0.14 17.12 25.74
CA TRP A 67 -0.95 16.05 26.36
C TRP A 67 -0.11 14.94 27.01
N LYS A 68 1.05 14.57 26.42
CA LYS A 68 1.98 13.61 27.03
C LYS A 68 2.54 14.13 28.34
N ASP A 69 2.87 15.41 28.43
CA ASP A 69 3.45 16.01 29.64
C ASP A 69 2.41 16.13 30.74
N LYS A 70 1.14 16.37 30.39
CA LYS A 70 0.04 16.34 31.36
C LYS A 70 -0.13 14.93 31.93
N LEU A 71 -0.11 13.91 31.10
CA LEU A 71 -0.23 12.51 31.53
C LEU A 71 1.00 12.04 32.34
N ARG A 72 2.20 12.52 32.03
CA ARG A 72 3.43 12.24 32.80
C ARG A 72 3.35 12.70 34.24
N LYS A 73 2.56 13.72 34.54
CA LYS A 73 2.34 14.21 35.92
C LYS A 73 1.45 13.31 36.76
N GLN A 74 0.71 12.40 36.13
CA GLN A 74 -0.15 11.45 36.84
C GLN A 74 0.68 10.30 37.46
N PRO A 75 0.17 9.63 38.52
CA PRO A 75 0.76 8.39 39.02
C PRO A 75 0.86 7.33 37.92
N LEU A 76 1.87 6.46 37.98
CA LEU A 76 2.12 5.45 36.96
C LEU A 76 0.88 4.59 36.64
N ALA A 77 0.17 4.16 37.66
CA ALA A 77 -1.05 3.35 37.52
C ALA A 77 -2.17 4.04 36.71
N LYS A 78 -2.16 5.37 36.63
CA LYS A 78 -3.16 6.19 35.93
C LYS A 78 -2.66 6.70 34.55
N ARG A 79 -1.49 6.26 34.08
CA ARG A 79 -0.94 6.65 32.80
C ARG A 79 -1.34 5.63 31.73
N PRO A 80 -2.40 5.88 30.93
CA PRO A 80 -2.80 4.92 29.90
C PRO A 80 -1.77 4.83 28.78
N CYS A 81 -1.52 3.62 28.26
CA CYS A 81 -0.71 3.42 27.06
C CYS A 81 -1.38 4.11 25.86
N ILE A 82 -0.59 4.63 24.92
CA ILE A 82 -1.10 5.26 23.70
C ILE A 82 -1.95 4.30 22.85
N HIS A 83 -1.63 3.01 22.82
CA HIS A 83 -2.41 2.00 22.12
C HIS A 83 -3.78 1.78 22.77
N HIS A 84 -3.88 1.84 24.11
CA HIS A 84 -5.15 1.85 24.80
C HIS A 84 -5.96 3.12 24.48
N MET A 85 -5.33 4.29 24.50
CA MET A 85 -5.99 5.56 24.18
C MET A 85 -6.51 5.59 22.73
N LYS A 86 -5.89 4.85 21.83
CA LYS A 86 -6.34 4.66 20.45
C LYS A 86 -7.40 3.56 20.27
N GLY A 87 -7.72 2.84 21.34
CA GLY A 87 -8.69 1.74 21.31
C GLY A 87 -8.19 0.46 20.67
N HIS A 88 -6.87 0.29 20.52
CA HIS A 88 -6.27 -0.90 19.92
C HIS A 88 -6.16 -2.07 20.90
N ILE A 89 -6.09 -1.78 22.18
CA ILE A 89 -5.92 -2.75 23.27
C ILE A 89 -6.77 -2.33 24.47
N ASP A 90 -7.02 -3.28 25.37
CA ASP A 90 -7.56 -3.00 26.71
C ASP A 90 -6.58 -2.16 27.52
N PHE A 91 -7.01 -1.75 28.75
CA PHE A 91 -6.21 -0.88 29.58
C PHE A 91 -4.82 -1.47 29.85
N LYS A 92 -3.79 -0.67 29.54
CA LYS A 92 -2.40 -0.91 29.86
C LYS A 92 -1.76 0.38 30.34
N THR A 93 -1.00 0.33 31.42
CA THR A 93 -0.21 1.48 31.91
C THR A 93 1.02 1.72 31.03
N CYS A 94 1.43 2.97 30.90
CA CYS A 94 2.64 3.35 30.16
C CYS A 94 3.86 3.48 31.09
N PRO A 95 4.75 2.48 31.21
CA PRO A 95 5.93 2.54 32.09
C PRO A 95 7.05 3.42 31.51
N LYS A 96 7.08 3.64 30.18
CA LYS A 96 8.13 4.38 29.47
C LYS A 96 7.86 5.87 29.29
N SER A 97 6.93 6.45 30.08
CA SER A 97 6.62 7.90 30.04
C SER A 97 6.36 8.44 28.60
N TYR A 98 5.69 7.66 27.78
CA TYR A 98 5.35 7.97 26.36
C TYR A 98 6.55 8.09 25.42
N HIS A 99 7.71 7.52 25.77
CA HIS A 99 8.85 7.31 24.89
C HIS A 99 8.64 6.00 24.11
N CYS A 100 7.79 6.06 23.09
CA CYS A 100 7.41 4.88 22.32
C CYS A 100 8.55 4.32 21.47
N ILE A 101 9.51 5.16 21.05
CA ILE A 101 10.69 4.75 20.28
C ILE A 101 11.50 3.67 21.02
N ASP A 102 11.60 3.75 22.33
CA ASP A 102 12.35 2.83 23.18
C ASP A 102 11.44 1.81 23.88
N CYS A 103 10.21 1.63 23.40
CA CYS A 103 9.22 0.77 24.02
C CYS A 103 9.07 -0.56 23.29
N GLU A 104 9.55 -1.65 23.88
CA GLU A 104 9.42 -3.00 23.34
C GLU A 104 7.98 -3.38 23.00
N PHE A 105 7.00 -2.94 23.84
CA PHE A 105 5.58 -3.17 23.57
C PHE A 105 5.09 -2.40 22.34
N ASP A 106 5.55 -1.17 22.13
CA ASP A 106 5.20 -0.38 20.93
C ASP A 106 5.75 -1.04 19.68
N HIS A 107 7.01 -1.50 19.72
CA HIS A 107 7.64 -2.24 18.62
C HIS A 107 6.90 -3.53 18.32
N TYR A 108 6.66 -4.37 19.34
CA TYR A 108 5.89 -5.61 19.21
C TYR A 108 4.49 -5.33 18.63
N PHE A 109 3.78 -4.32 19.13
CA PHE A 109 2.46 -3.95 18.66
C PHE A 109 2.49 -3.52 17.18
N HIS A 110 3.46 -2.70 16.78
CA HIS A 110 3.62 -2.28 15.39
C HIS A 110 3.95 -3.45 14.46
N ASP A 111 4.76 -4.39 14.90
CA ASP A 111 5.09 -5.59 14.11
C ASP A 111 3.86 -6.49 13.95
N GLN A 112 3.10 -6.72 15.01
CA GLN A 112 1.84 -7.47 14.95
C GLN A 112 0.77 -6.75 14.13
N TYR A 113 0.66 -5.43 14.24
CA TYR A 113 -0.29 -4.64 13.46
C TYR A 113 0.06 -4.63 11.96
N LYS A 114 1.34 -4.58 11.62
CA LYS A 114 1.81 -4.74 10.22
C LYS A 114 1.41 -6.11 9.67
N VAL A 115 1.64 -7.18 10.43
CA VAL A 115 1.23 -8.54 10.06
C VAL A 115 -0.29 -8.60 9.90
N TYR A 116 -1.07 -8.05 10.82
CA TYR A 116 -2.54 -8.06 10.76
C TYR A 116 -3.09 -7.19 9.62
N ALA A 117 -2.48 -6.05 9.32
CA ALA A 117 -2.85 -5.21 8.19
C ALA A 117 -2.51 -5.85 6.84
N MET A 118 -1.45 -6.69 6.80
CA MET A 118 -1.09 -7.47 5.61
C MET A 118 -2.06 -8.65 5.35
N VAL A 119 -2.79 -9.10 6.35
CA VAL A 119 -3.74 -10.25 6.27
C VAL A 119 -5.18 -9.80 5.96
N LYS A 120 -5.46 -8.52 5.66
CA LYS A 120 -6.76 -8.17 5.09
C LYS A 120 -6.87 -8.89 3.74
N PRO A 121 -7.82 -9.84 3.59
CA PRO A 121 -7.97 -10.55 2.32
C PRO A 121 -8.24 -9.52 1.23
N VAL A 122 -7.43 -9.55 0.17
CA VAL A 122 -7.67 -8.74 -1.01
C VAL A 122 -8.93 -9.28 -1.66
N ALA A 123 -9.94 -8.43 -1.85
CA ALA A 123 -11.11 -8.80 -2.61
C ALA A 123 -10.76 -8.81 -4.10
N PHE A 124 -11.23 -9.82 -4.82
CA PHE A 124 -10.99 -9.97 -6.25
C PHE A 124 -12.31 -9.96 -7.02
N ASN A 125 -12.28 -9.36 -8.20
CA ASN A 125 -13.27 -9.60 -9.25
C ASN A 125 -12.68 -10.61 -10.23
N ASP A 126 -13.49 -11.51 -10.74
CA ASP A 126 -13.11 -12.39 -11.83
C ASP A 126 -13.59 -11.81 -13.16
N ILE A 127 -12.70 -11.80 -14.15
CA ILE A 127 -13.00 -11.37 -15.53
C ILE A 127 -12.47 -12.45 -16.47
N SER A 128 -13.35 -13.35 -16.89
CA SER A 128 -13.00 -14.48 -17.78
C SER A 128 -11.83 -15.32 -17.24
N GLY A 129 -11.79 -15.55 -15.94
CA GLY A 129 -10.72 -16.28 -15.26
C GLY A 129 -9.51 -15.44 -14.85
N ILE A 130 -9.47 -14.15 -15.20
CA ILE A 130 -8.43 -13.21 -14.75
C ILE A 130 -8.83 -12.61 -13.40
N SER A 131 -7.98 -12.76 -12.40
CA SER A 131 -8.18 -12.18 -11.08
C SER A 131 -7.81 -10.70 -11.08
N LEU A 132 -8.78 -9.83 -10.77
CA LEU A 132 -8.59 -8.38 -10.71
C LEU A 132 -8.77 -7.88 -9.27
N PRO A 133 -7.72 -7.36 -8.59
CA PRO A 133 -7.81 -6.94 -7.20
C PRO A 133 -8.58 -5.63 -7.06
N VAL A 134 -9.40 -5.56 -6.03
CA VAL A 134 -10.13 -4.35 -5.67
C VAL A 134 -9.22 -3.39 -4.91
N GLY A 135 -9.25 -2.11 -5.29
CA GLY A 135 -8.45 -1.06 -4.62
C GLY A 135 -7.02 -0.90 -5.13
N TYR A 136 -6.65 -1.60 -6.22
CA TYR A 136 -5.38 -1.42 -6.90
C TYR A 136 -5.56 -0.53 -8.14
N TYR A 137 -4.53 0.22 -8.47
CA TYR A 137 -4.43 0.98 -9.72
C TYR A 137 -3.72 0.15 -10.78
N LEU A 138 -4.18 0.19 -12.03
CA LEU A 138 -3.54 -0.50 -13.16
C LEU A 138 -2.95 0.50 -14.15
N HIS A 139 -1.81 0.13 -14.70
CA HIS A 139 -1.19 0.76 -15.85
C HIS A 139 -1.50 -0.03 -17.12
N SER A 140 -1.62 0.63 -18.28
CA SER A 140 -1.89 -0.02 -19.57
C SER A 140 -0.85 -1.06 -19.97
N GLY A 141 0.37 -0.98 -19.45
CA GLY A 141 1.43 -1.99 -19.63
C GLY A 141 1.41 -3.09 -18.57
N HIS A 142 0.25 -3.42 -18.00
CA HIS A 142 0.05 -4.55 -17.08
C HIS A 142 0.89 -4.53 -15.80
N THR A 143 1.27 -3.35 -15.33
CA THR A 143 1.80 -3.16 -13.98
C THR A 143 0.71 -2.60 -13.06
N TRP A 144 0.74 -3.01 -11.82
CA TRP A 144 -0.21 -2.51 -10.81
C TRP A 144 0.47 -1.73 -9.69
N VAL A 145 -0.30 -0.86 -9.05
CA VAL A 145 0.08 -0.08 -7.87
C VAL A 145 -0.90 -0.36 -6.74
N LYS A 146 -0.39 -0.75 -5.60
CA LYS A 146 -1.10 -0.79 -4.33
C LYS A 146 -0.55 0.27 -3.40
N ILE A 147 -1.42 1.15 -2.89
CA ILE A 147 -1.04 2.14 -1.90
C ILE A 147 -0.97 1.44 -0.54
N GLU A 148 0.20 1.49 0.12
CA GLU A 148 0.39 0.91 1.44
C GLU A 148 0.19 1.96 2.54
N ASP A 149 0.88 3.10 2.42
CA ASP A 149 0.81 4.20 3.37
C ASP A 149 1.21 5.51 2.68
N HIS A 150 0.42 6.57 2.85
CA HIS A 150 0.64 7.94 2.35
C HIS A 150 1.24 8.01 0.94
N ASN A 151 2.56 7.94 0.82
CA ASN A 151 3.33 8.02 -0.41
C ASN A 151 4.11 6.73 -0.71
N ASN A 152 3.92 5.67 0.08
CA ASN A 152 4.53 4.37 -0.16
C ASN A 152 3.58 3.46 -0.93
N VAL A 153 4.10 2.86 -1.99
CA VAL A 153 3.34 1.96 -2.84
C VAL A 153 4.11 0.69 -3.11
N ARG A 154 3.39 -0.41 -3.31
CA ARG A 154 3.92 -1.65 -3.91
C ARG A 154 3.57 -1.72 -5.38
N ILE A 155 4.46 -2.34 -6.12
CA ILE A 155 4.35 -2.53 -7.57
C ILE A 155 4.55 -4.00 -7.91
N GLY A 156 3.78 -4.48 -8.88
CA GLY A 156 3.92 -5.82 -9.45
C GLY A 156 3.30 -5.87 -10.84
N ILE A 157 3.18 -7.10 -11.36
CA ILE A 157 2.60 -7.43 -12.67
C ILE A 157 1.21 -8.04 -12.42
N ASP A 158 0.23 -7.71 -13.25
CA ASP A 158 -1.12 -8.24 -13.10
C ASP A 158 -1.25 -9.71 -13.54
N ASP A 159 -2.37 -10.32 -13.17
CA ASP A 159 -2.66 -11.73 -13.47
C ASP A 159 -2.77 -11.99 -14.99
N PHE A 160 -3.23 -10.98 -15.75
CA PHE A 160 -3.32 -11.10 -17.22
C PHE A 160 -1.95 -11.29 -17.86
N ALA A 161 -1.02 -10.36 -17.66
CA ALA A 161 0.33 -10.47 -18.24
C ALA A 161 1.06 -11.71 -17.70
N SER A 162 0.84 -12.06 -16.44
CA SER A 162 1.39 -13.27 -15.83
C SER A 162 0.92 -14.53 -16.53
N ARG A 163 -0.36 -14.65 -16.89
CA ARG A 163 -0.92 -15.81 -17.61
C ARG A 163 -0.52 -15.83 -19.10
N VAL A 164 -0.53 -14.65 -19.73
CA VAL A 164 -0.20 -14.54 -21.17
C VAL A 164 1.25 -14.95 -21.43
N LEU A 165 2.19 -14.46 -20.63
CA LEU A 165 3.61 -14.73 -20.82
C LEU A 165 4.08 -16.02 -20.12
N GLY A 166 3.32 -16.51 -19.15
CA GLY A 166 3.53 -17.77 -18.45
C GLY A 166 4.65 -17.74 -17.41
N LYS A 167 5.28 -18.90 -17.17
CA LYS A 167 6.20 -19.12 -16.05
C LYS A 167 7.50 -18.33 -16.17
N PHE A 168 7.69 -17.34 -15.31
CA PHE A 168 8.94 -16.60 -15.25
C PHE A 168 10.05 -17.37 -14.54
N THR A 169 11.24 -17.35 -15.11
CA THR A 169 12.44 -18.04 -14.58
C THR A 169 13.45 -17.09 -13.97
N ALA A 170 13.46 -15.83 -14.37
CA ALA A 170 14.34 -14.80 -13.79
C ALA A 170 13.67 -13.43 -13.79
N ILE A 171 14.15 -12.57 -12.89
CA ILE A 171 13.71 -11.19 -12.76
C ILE A 171 14.91 -10.26 -12.57
N LYS A 172 14.86 -9.10 -13.21
CA LYS A 172 15.76 -7.96 -12.92
C LYS A 172 14.90 -6.79 -12.47
N THR A 173 15.25 -6.25 -11.31
CA THR A 173 14.57 -5.11 -10.67
C THR A 173 15.54 -3.94 -10.48
N PRO A 174 15.05 -2.70 -10.35
CA PRO A 174 15.89 -1.61 -9.89
C PRO A 174 16.40 -1.89 -8.47
N LEU A 175 17.61 -1.43 -8.18
CA LEU A 175 18.20 -1.55 -6.85
C LEU A 175 17.51 -0.59 -5.86
N MET A 176 17.51 -0.96 -4.58
CA MET A 176 17.07 -0.08 -3.49
C MET A 176 17.82 1.27 -3.55
N GLY A 177 17.12 2.38 -3.32
CA GLY A 177 17.63 3.73 -3.44
C GLY A 177 17.65 4.29 -4.88
N LYS A 178 17.41 3.47 -5.92
CA LYS A 178 17.35 3.94 -7.31
C LYS A 178 16.04 4.65 -7.60
N GLN A 179 16.12 5.77 -8.33
CA GLN A 179 14.95 6.47 -8.84
C GLN A 179 14.40 5.78 -10.09
N VAL A 180 13.08 5.64 -10.17
CA VAL A 180 12.34 5.15 -11.33
C VAL A 180 11.34 6.21 -11.80
N PHE A 181 11.00 6.18 -13.08
CA PHE A 181 10.13 7.17 -13.72
C PHE A 181 8.93 6.51 -14.36
N GLN A 182 7.75 7.11 -14.19
CA GLN A 182 6.51 6.67 -14.80
C GLN A 182 6.65 6.52 -16.32
N GLY A 183 6.22 5.38 -16.87
CA GLY A 183 6.32 5.10 -18.30
C GLY A 183 7.72 4.73 -18.80
N LYS A 184 8.69 4.52 -17.89
CA LYS A 184 10.03 4.02 -18.26
C LYS A 184 10.21 2.58 -17.80
N LYS A 185 11.02 1.80 -18.54
CA LYS A 185 11.33 0.41 -18.22
C LYS A 185 11.94 0.30 -16.82
N ALA A 186 11.33 -0.51 -15.96
CA ALA A 186 11.76 -0.70 -14.59
C ALA A 186 11.88 -2.17 -14.18
N ILE A 187 11.11 -3.05 -14.79
CA ILE A 187 11.11 -4.49 -14.49
C ILE A 187 11.45 -5.23 -15.75
N GLN A 188 12.31 -6.24 -15.66
CA GLN A 188 12.56 -7.18 -16.73
C GLN A 188 12.32 -8.60 -16.20
N LEU A 189 11.40 -9.29 -16.84
CA LEU A 189 11.10 -10.69 -16.56
C LEU A 189 11.61 -11.56 -17.70
N SER A 190 12.16 -12.71 -17.36
CA SER A 190 12.67 -13.69 -18.33
C SER A 190 11.94 -15.01 -18.19
N ARG A 191 11.69 -15.63 -19.33
CA ARG A 191 11.24 -17.02 -19.45
C ARG A 191 12.20 -17.71 -20.42
N ASN A 192 13.13 -18.48 -19.87
CA ASN A 192 14.23 -19.07 -20.65
C ASN A 192 15.00 -17.98 -21.44
N GLN A 193 14.96 -18.04 -22.78
CA GLN A 193 15.62 -17.08 -23.68
C GLN A 193 14.77 -15.82 -23.93
N HIS A 194 13.49 -15.84 -23.60
CA HIS A 194 12.57 -14.75 -23.86
C HIS A 194 12.58 -13.72 -22.74
N MET A 195 12.52 -12.44 -23.10
CA MET A 195 12.54 -11.33 -22.14
C MET A 195 11.37 -10.37 -22.37
N ALA A 196 10.70 -10.00 -21.29
CA ALA A 196 9.66 -8.96 -21.25
C ALA A 196 10.09 -7.81 -20.37
N SER A 197 9.91 -6.57 -20.83
CA SER A 197 10.22 -5.37 -20.06
C SER A 197 8.95 -4.63 -19.72
N PHE A 198 8.73 -4.35 -18.42
CA PHE A 198 7.55 -3.65 -17.95
C PHE A 198 7.91 -2.25 -17.46
N LEU A 199 6.96 -1.33 -17.65
CA LEU A 199 7.13 0.08 -17.32
C LEU A 199 6.80 0.32 -15.84
N SER A 200 7.49 1.27 -15.21
CA SER A 200 7.08 1.77 -13.90
C SER A 200 5.75 2.51 -14.03
N PRO A 201 4.74 2.16 -13.24
CA PRO A 201 3.44 2.84 -13.29
C PRO A 201 3.45 4.22 -12.62
N VAL A 202 4.45 4.53 -11.78
CA VAL A 202 4.59 5.81 -11.06
C VAL A 202 6.04 6.24 -10.95
N ASN A 203 6.27 7.50 -10.58
CA ASN A 203 7.60 8.03 -10.25
C ASN A 203 7.92 7.76 -8.77
N GLY A 204 9.16 7.42 -8.46
CA GLY A 204 9.56 7.25 -7.07
C GLY A 204 10.97 6.75 -6.88
N VAL A 205 11.34 6.56 -5.61
CA VAL A 205 12.60 5.95 -5.20
C VAL A 205 12.32 4.57 -4.62
N VAL A 206 13.06 3.56 -5.05
CA VAL A 206 12.92 2.18 -4.57
C VAL A 206 13.30 2.12 -3.09
N THR A 207 12.36 1.73 -2.25
CA THR A 207 12.56 1.59 -0.80
C THR A 207 12.76 0.15 -0.37
N GLU A 208 12.20 -0.79 -1.13
CA GLU A 208 12.29 -2.22 -0.83
C GLU A 208 12.21 -3.04 -2.12
N VAL A 209 12.88 -4.17 -2.17
CA VAL A 209 12.79 -5.16 -3.26
C VAL A 209 12.39 -6.51 -2.66
N ASN A 210 11.41 -7.16 -3.26
CA ASN A 210 10.92 -8.45 -2.77
C ASN A 210 11.96 -9.57 -2.99
N SER A 211 12.66 -9.93 -1.93
CA SER A 211 13.67 -10.98 -1.98
C SER A 211 13.08 -12.38 -2.27
N LYS A 212 11.80 -12.63 -1.96
CA LYS A 212 11.14 -13.90 -2.28
C LYS A 212 10.98 -14.06 -3.79
N VAL A 213 10.52 -13.02 -4.49
CA VAL A 213 10.35 -13.03 -5.94
C VAL A 213 11.70 -13.14 -6.66
N ASN A 214 12.75 -12.50 -6.14
CA ASN A 214 14.10 -12.65 -6.69
C ASN A 214 14.62 -14.11 -6.61
N LYS A 215 14.27 -14.83 -5.53
CA LYS A 215 14.67 -16.23 -5.36
C LYS A 215 13.75 -17.19 -6.13
N SER A 216 12.49 -16.84 -6.26
CA SER A 216 11.45 -17.68 -6.87
C SER A 216 10.53 -16.81 -7.74
N PRO A 217 10.94 -16.46 -8.97
CA PRO A 217 10.14 -15.59 -9.86
C PRO A 217 8.74 -16.12 -10.17
N GLY A 218 8.55 -17.45 -10.11
CA GLY A 218 7.25 -18.10 -10.27
C GLY A 218 6.18 -17.66 -9.25
N LEU A 219 6.56 -16.98 -8.15
CA LEU A 219 5.59 -16.37 -7.24
C LEU A 219 4.71 -15.34 -7.94
N ILE A 220 5.24 -14.62 -8.95
CA ILE A 220 4.47 -13.67 -9.76
C ILE A 220 3.31 -14.38 -10.48
N ASN A 221 3.53 -15.63 -10.91
CA ASN A 221 2.51 -16.42 -11.60
C ASN A 221 1.49 -17.06 -10.64
N ASN A 222 1.91 -17.41 -9.43
CA ASN A 222 1.07 -18.11 -8.47
C ASN A 222 0.17 -17.14 -7.68
N ASP A 223 0.73 -16.02 -7.29
CA ASP A 223 0.06 -14.99 -6.50
C ASP A 223 0.59 -13.60 -6.88
N PRO A 224 0.11 -13.01 -7.98
CA PRO A 224 0.64 -11.77 -8.52
C PRO A 224 0.43 -10.54 -7.60
N TYR A 225 -0.52 -10.58 -6.67
CA TYR A 225 -0.98 -9.40 -5.94
C TYR A 225 -0.61 -9.37 -4.46
N ILE A 226 -0.36 -10.52 -3.83
CA ILE A 226 -0.03 -10.59 -2.40
C ILE A 226 1.45 -10.91 -2.22
N ASP A 227 1.92 -12.12 -2.62
CA ASP A 227 3.32 -12.51 -2.49
C ASP A 227 4.19 -12.11 -3.71
N GLY A 228 3.57 -11.94 -4.88
CA GLY A 228 4.22 -11.61 -6.15
C GLY A 228 4.50 -10.12 -6.38
N TRP A 229 4.36 -9.24 -5.37
CA TRP A 229 4.83 -7.87 -5.51
C TRP A 229 6.34 -7.84 -5.78
N ILE A 230 6.82 -6.86 -6.55
CA ILE A 230 8.20 -6.87 -7.03
C ILE A 230 9.08 -5.91 -6.25
N PHE A 231 8.66 -4.65 -6.10
CA PHE A 231 9.36 -3.65 -5.30
C PHE A 231 8.39 -2.61 -4.75
N SER A 232 8.82 -1.92 -3.69
CA SER A 232 8.12 -0.79 -3.09
C SER A 232 8.79 0.52 -3.48
N LEU A 233 8.00 1.58 -3.63
CA LEU A 233 8.46 2.92 -3.93
C LEU A 233 7.96 3.93 -2.91
N TYR A 234 8.80 4.90 -2.61
CA TYR A 234 8.38 6.17 -2.05
C TYR A 234 8.12 7.16 -3.19
N CYS A 235 6.89 7.65 -3.30
CA CYS A 235 6.40 8.49 -4.42
C CYS A 235 6.01 9.88 -3.90
N PRO A 236 6.86 10.91 -3.97
CA PRO A 236 6.55 12.23 -3.42
C PRO A 236 5.34 12.89 -4.09
N ASN A 237 5.11 12.62 -5.37
CA ASN A 237 4.02 13.19 -6.18
C ASN A 237 2.97 12.15 -6.57
N LEU A 238 2.75 11.13 -5.73
CA LEU A 238 1.86 10.00 -6.01
C LEU A 238 0.50 10.42 -6.58
N LYS A 239 -0.11 11.46 -6.02
CA LYS A 239 -1.43 11.95 -6.42
C LYS A 239 -1.51 12.40 -7.88
N GLN A 240 -0.41 12.88 -8.44
CA GLN A 240 -0.32 13.26 -9.87
C GLN A 240 -0.17 12.03 -10.77
N ASP A 241 0.68 11.09 -10.37
CA ASP A 241 0.95 9.88 -11.15
C ASP A 241 -0.27 8.99 -11.25
N LEU A 242 -1.04 8.86 -10.16
CA LEU A 242 -2.27 8.06 -10.11
C LEU A 242 -3.35 8.54 -11.10
N LYS A 243 -3.36 9.81 -11.51
CA LYS A 243 -4.31 10.32 -12.50
C LYS A 243 -4.17 9.69 -13.89
N LYS A 244 -3.01 9.12 -14.19
CA LYS A 244 -2.73 8.45 -15.47
C LYS A 244 -2.96 6.94 -15.40
N LEU A 245 -3.40 6.44 -14.26
CA LEU A 245 -3.67 5.03 -14.03
C LEU A 245 -5.17 4.76 -14.00
N MET A 246 -5.53 3.55 -14.30
CA MET A 246 -6.91 3.08 -14.21
C MET A 246 -7.22 2.65 -12.78
N PHE A 247 -8.50 2.82 -12.37
CA PHE A 247 -8.97 2.47 -11.03
C PHE A 247 -10.43 2.01 -11.07
N MET A 248 -10.80 1.03 -10.24
CA MET A 248 -12.15 0.52 -10.08
C MET A 248 -12.79 0.06 -11.42
N ASP A 249 -13.85 0.73 -11.89
CA ASP A 249 -14.58 0.32 -13.09
C ASP A 249 -13.75 0.50 -14.38
N SER A 250 -12.81 1.44 -14.41
CA SER A 250 -11.89 1.57 -15.53
C SER A 250 -10.92 0.38 -15.62
N ASN A 251 -10.54 -0.23 -14.49
CA ASN A 251 -9.77 -1.48 -14.48
C ASN A 251 -10.55 -2.61 -15.15
N LYS A 252 -11.84 -2.76 -14.81
CA LYS A 252 -12.69 -3.80 -15.40
C LYS A 252 -12.87 -3.61 -16.91
N SER A 253 -13.13 -2.36 -17.32
CA SER A 253 -13.28 -2.03 -18.74
C SER A 253 -12.00 -2.29 -19.53
N PHE A 254 -10.85 -1.95 -18.97
CA PHE A 254 -9.55 -2.24 -19.55
C PHE A 254 -9.34 -3.75 -19.68
N MET A 255 -9.50 -4.49 -18.59
CA MET A 255 -9.27 -5.93 -18.57
C MET A 255 -10.19 -6.68 -19.55
N ASN A 256 -11.46 -6.32 -19.65
CA ASN A 256 -12.36 -6.88 -20.66
C ASN A 256 -11.87 -6.64 -22.09
N LYS A 257 -11.34 -5.46 -22.39
CA LYS A 257 -10.76 -5.17 -23.71
C LYS A 257 -9.53 -6.02 -23.98
N GLU A 258 -8.63 -6.16 -23.00
CA GLU A 258 -7.42 -6.98 -23.17
C GLU A 258 -7.77 -8.47 -23.34
N VAL A 259 -8.73 -8.99 -22.60
CA VAL A 259 -9.23 -10.37 -22.76
C VAL A 259 -9.83 -10.57 -24.17
N ASN A 260 -10.65 -9.65 -24.65
CA ASN A 260 -11.23 -9.75 -25.99
C ASN A 260 -10.14 -9.69 -27.09
N ARG A 261 -9.13 -8.82 -26.94
CA ARG A 261 -7.98 -8.77 -27.84
C ARG A 261 -7.20 -10.08 -27.84
N LEU A 262 -7.05 -10.69 -26.67
CA LEU A 262 -6.37 -11.96 -26.51
C LEU A 262 -7.15 -13.09 -27.22
N TYR A 263 -8.46 -13.15 -27.07
CA TYR A 263 -9.27 -14.15 -27.78
C TYR A 263 -9.16 -13.99 -29.29
N ALA A 264 -9.25 -12.77 -29.82
CA ALA A 264 -9.08 -12.52 -31.23
C ALA A 264 -7.68 -12.97 -31.76
N PHE A 265 -6.63 -12.71 -30.97
CA PHE A 265 -5.27 -13.17 -31.28
C PHE A 265 -5.17 -14.71 -31.27
N LEU A 266 -5.78 -15.38 -30.32
CA LEU A 266 -5.76 -16.84 -30.20
C LEU A 266 -6.53 -17.48 -31.34
N GLU A 267 -7.68 -16.97 -31.74
CA GLU A 267 -8.46 -17.43 -32.89
C GLU A 267 -7.66 -17.34 -34.20
N GLU A 268 -6.96 -16.21 -34.41
CA GLU A 268 -6.10 -16.03 -35.57
C GLU A 268 -4.93 -17.06 -35.64
N LYS A 269 -4.30 -17.32 -34.46
CA LYS A 269 -3.10 -18.18 -34.40
C LYS A 269 -3.41 -19.67 -34.38
N THR A 270 -4.51 -20.06 -33.73
CA THR A 270 -4.82 -21.49 -33.53
C THR A 270 -5.85 -22.03 -34.51
N GLN A 271 -6.52 -21.18 -35.31
CA GLN A 271 -7.66 -21.51 -36.18
C GLN A 271 -8.78 -22.26 -35.43
N LEU A 272 -8.74 -22.28 -34.10
CA LEU A 272 -9.76 -22.84 -33.23
C LEU A 272 -10.61 -21.69 -32.76
N ALA A 273 -11.90 -21.65 -33.12
CA ALA A 273 -12.84 -20.77 -32.47
C ALA A 273 -12.76 -21.02 -30.96
N ALA A 274 -12.66 -19.95 -30.19
CA ALA A 274 -12.74 -20.06 -28.72
C ALA A 274 -14.13 -20.60 -28.38
N ALA A 275 -14.26 -21.91 -28.34
CA ALA A 275 -15.51 -22.56 -28.00
C ALA A 275 -15.79 -22.33 -26.53
N ASP A 276 -16.90 -21.64 -26.28
CA ASP A 276 -17.66 -21.67 -25.03
C ASP A 276 -16.91 -21.36 -23.74
N GLY A 277 -16.63 -20.08 -23.46
CA GLY A 277 -16.49 -19.57 -22.08
C GLY A 277 -15.43 -20.24 -21.20
N GLY A 278 -14.45 -20.92 -21.74
CA GLY A 278 -13.37 -21.56 -21.00
C GLY A 278 -12.50 -20.51 -20.30
N SER A 279 -12.19 -20.72 -19.01
CA SER A 279 -11.27 -19.87 -18.28
C SER A 279 -9.87 -19.91 -18.93
N LEU A 280 -9.23 -18.75 -19.06
CA LEU A 280 -7.86 -18.62 -19.58
C LEU A 280 -6.91 -19.46 -18.72
N GLY A 281 -6.12 -20.31 -19.35
CA GLY A 281 -5.11 -21.13 -18.68
C GLY A 281 -4.04 -20.29 -17.99
N LYS A 282 -3.28 -20.92 -17.09
CA LYS A 282 -2.22 -20.22 -16.32
C LYS A 282 -0.93 -19.98 -17.10
N ASP A 283 -0.78 -20.53 -18.30
CA ASP A 283 0.43 -20.44 -19.12
C ASP A 283 0.05 -20.52 -20.59
N LEU A 284 -0.36 -19.37 -21.16
CA LEU A 284 -0.81 -19.32 -22.53
C LEU A 284 0.34 -19.46 -23.52
N PHE A 285 1.44 -18.74 -23.32
CA PHE A 285 2.60 -18.84 -24.21
C PHE A 285 3.16 -20.26 -24.25
N GLY A 286 3.10 -21.03 -23.16
CA GLY A 286 3.55 -22.42 -23.16
C GLY A 286 2.79 -23.37 -24.09
N ASN A 287 1.59 -22.96 -24.54
CA ASN A 287 0.74 -23.68 -25.48
C ASN A 287 0.73 -23.11 -26.89
N LEU A 288 1.56 -22.10 -27.15
CA LEU A 288 1.68 -21.40 -28.43
C LEU A 288 3.05 -21.66 -29.07
N PRO A 289 3.18 -21.52 -30.41
CA PRO A 289 4.49 -21.55 -31.05
C PRO A 289 5.43 -20.48 -30.50
N GLU A 290 6.74 -20.78 -30.43
CA GLU A 290 7.76 -19.85 -29.86
C GLU A 290 7.80 -18.48 -30.54
N ASN A 291 7.50 -18.40 -31.85
CA ASN A 291 7.43 -17.14 -32.60
C ASN A 291 6.26 -16.25 -32.18
N SER A 292 5.35 -16.71 -31.32
CA SER A 292 4.25 -15.92 -30.80
C SER A 292 4.70 -14.93 -29.71
N TRP A 293 5.90 -15.09 -29.10
CA TRP A 293 6.38 -14.25 -28.02
C TRP A 293 6.40 -12.76 -28.37
N ASP A 294 7.06 -12.40 -29.48
CA ASP A 294 7.18 -10.99 -29.89
C ASP A 294 5.82 -10.40 -30.26
N SER A 295 4.93 -11.20 -30.81
CA SER A 295 3.55 -10.78 -31.11
C SER A 295 2.78 -10.47 -29.82
N LEU A 296 2.89 -11.31 -28.79
CA LEU A 296 2.27 -11.08 -27.49
C LEU A 296 2.84 -9.85 -26.79
N LEU A 297 4.17 -9.65 -26.84
CA LEU A 297 4.79 -8.43 -26.27
C LEU A 297 4.28 -7.17 -26.97
N ASN A 298 4.28 -7.17 -28.30
CA ASN A 298 3.85 -6.01 -29.10
C ASN A 298 2.36 -5.70 -28.93
N LEU A 299 1.54 -6.70 -28.64
CA LEU A 299 0.11 -6.50 -28.42
C LEU A 299 -0.19 -5.98 -27.01
N PHE A 300 0.46 -6.51 -25.97
CA PHE A 300 0.01 -6.34 -24.60
C PHE A 300 1.01 -5.61 -23.69
N ILE A 301 2.31 -5.64 -23.99
CA ILE A 301 3.33 -5.08 -23.10
C ILE A 301 3.96 -3.84 -23.74
N HIS A 302 3.48 -2.66 -23.37
CA HIS A 302 3.89 -1.35 -23.92
C HIS A 302 4.62 -0.50 -22.92
#